data_68ff588ff31ffb26cefe702ef666183e
#
_entry.id   68ff588ff31ffb26cefe702ef666183e
#
_cell.length_a   1.000
_cell.length_b   1.000
_cell.length_c   1.000
_cell.angle_alpha   90.00
_cell.angle_beta   90.00
_cell.angle_gamma   90.00
#
_symmetry.space_group_name_H-M   'P 1'
#
loop_
_entity.id
_entity.type
_entity.pdbx_description
1 polymer ?
#
loop_
_entity_poly.entity_id
_entity_poly.type
_entity_poly.pdbx_seq_one_letter_code
_entity_poly.pdbx_strand_id
1 'polypeptide(L)'
;MLTTGKKKPWWGKIDHVIRELSSFIAAILFAALFFGCSDTNSAVSKESIQVFVLDSNSSGCIEKLDNLLNLSVVSTDDNTLKAEYKAGFVYGHLLKKQIMFARDNAWDSAYIADPSHSFPKQIPPSDEELDETEATLKQNYFYTIDYTQDLLDKTIQGRMKRLIFRLLGVYHGVILDSPATLDFSGDWLPSLDYFLNSELILNYETESFSFMDLYFINAQIDLFGYLLPPQDQYHYSRCTAFVKKVDGDILMAHNSWSSYLGLSMAGHFYVNGNFCALNLAAPGFIRSGQDFGFNNNGIMFLETTIDNTVNHPKVNALWEVWRSALAGIFSGSMDEFYHYLTLEQSGTYMNSYMIVDTNTGEIGAVEMSWDTTIYFKPDQKGGYQVITTPDVGVSKEYDPLMLQPDYILGFNYGISLAIRDQLKSINNRPAREWQLLAHIYNVTDIKIAKDLITFTDPYNPLSIYGRWDLGYGWTTTPKAVPEGSVDAKAVAASMLSSLSDLKGVMDIDSENTSFWMKYGTPVINGKPFIWSESQWHTQKLRDIPDVMDGDYHLLKIHIN
;
A
#
# COMPACT_ATOMS: atom_id res chain seq x y z
N MET A 1 -20.60 -66.87 -27.78
CA MET A 1 -21.31 -65.58 -27.64
C MET A 1 -20.29 -64.46 -27.68
N LEU A 2 -20.24 -63.76 -28.77
CA LEU A 2 -19.29 -62.64 -29.03
C LEU A 2 -19.98 -61.33 -28.59
N THR A 3 -19.41 -60.60 -27.63
CA THR A 3 -19.87 -59.27 -27.26
C THR A 3 -19.05 -58.24 -28.03
N THR A 4 -19.70 -57.53 -28.93
CA THR A 4 -19.16 -56.44 -29.74
C THR A 4 -19.00 -55.18 -28.90
N GLY A 5 -17.76 -54.78 -28.58
CA GLY A 5 -17.44 -53.49 -28.00
C GLY A 5 -17.60 -52.36 -29.04
N LYS A 6 -18.56 -51.49 -28.84
CA LYS A 6 -18.71 -50.24 -29.62
C LYS A 6 -17.58 -49.28 -29.30
N LYS A 7 -16.67 -49.04 -30.23
CA LYS A 7 -15.70 -47.91 -30.15
C LYS A 7 -16.48 -46.61 -30.32
N LYS A 8 -16.34 -45.67 -29.37
CA LYS A 8 -16.86 -44.30 -29.49
C LYS A 8 -16.06 -43.57 -30.63
N PRO A 9 -16.75 -42.79 -31.46
CA PRO A 9 -16.09 -42.14 -32.60
C PRO A 9 -15.16 -41.04 -32.12
N TRP A 10 -14.01 -40.93 -32.77
CA TRP A 10 -12.86 -40.03 -32.55
C TRP A 10 -13.19 -38.55 -32.66
N TRP A 11 -14.30 -38.19 -33.28
CA TRP A 11 -14.78 -36.84 -33.55
C TRP A 11 -15.05 -35.98 -32.32
N GLY A 12 -15.42 -36.56 -31.18
CA GLY A 12 -15.71 -35.82 -29.94
C GLY A 12 -14.48 -35.16 -29.27
N LYS A 13 -13.25 -35.62 -29.59
CA LYS A 13 -12.01 -35.02 -29.11
C LYS A 13 -11.56 -33.84 -29.97
N ILE A 14 -11.87 -33.85 -31.26
CA ILE A 14 -11.53 -32.79 -32.20
C ILE A 14 -12.41 -31.55 -31.93
N ASP A 15 -13.70 -31.73 -31.64
CA ASP A 15 -14.62 -30.63 -31.30
C ASP A 15 -14.23 -29.91 -30.01
N HIS A 16 -13.71 -30.63 -29.03
CA HIS A 16 -13.25 -30.01 -27.77
C HIS A 16 -11.99 -29.17 -28.02
N VAL A 17 -11.01 -29.68 -28.73
CA VAL A 17 -9.76 -28.96 -29.08
C VAL A 17 -10.06 -27.73 -29.96
N ILE A 18 -11.01 -27.84 -30.90
CA ILE A 18 -11.39 -26.72 -31.78
C ILE A 18 -12.13 -25.64 -30.95
N ARG A 19 -12.96 -26.01 -29.97
CA ARG A 19 -13.61 -25.03 -29.08
C ARG A 19 -12.63 -24.33 -28.15
N GLU A 20 -11.67 -25.04 -27.60
CA GLU A 20 -10.60 -24.43 -26.78
C GLU A 20 -9.69 -23.52 -27.61
N LEU A 21 -9.29 -23.93 -28.82
CA LEU A 21 -8.50 -23.09 -29.73
C LEU A 21 -9.29 -21.87 -30.22
N SER A 22 -10.58 -22.01 -30.51
CA SER A 22 -11.41 -20.85 -30.91
C SER A 22 -11.65 -19.89 -29.76
N SER A 23 -11.79 -20.36 -28.53
CA SER A 23 -11.88 -19.52 -27.33
C SER A 23 -10.54 -18.80 -27.05
N PHE A 24 -9.43 -19.47 -27.23
CA PHE A 24 -8.10 -18.88 -27.07
C PHE A 24 -7.78 -17.85 -28.16
N ILE A 25 -8.15 -18.11 -29.42
CA ILE A 25 -7.98 -17.14 -30.52
C ILE A 25 -8.97 -15.97 -30.36
N ALA A 26 -10.18 -16.21 -29.87
CA ALA A 26 -11.14 -15.15 -29.57
C ALA A 26 -10.64 -14.25 -28.42
N ALA A 27 -10.03 -14.82 -27.36
CA ALA A 27 -9.43 -14.06 -26.28
C ALA A 27 -8.24 -13.20 -26.77
N ILE A 28 -7.39 -13.72 -27.66
CA ILE A 28 -6.27 -12.97 -28.25
C ILE A 28 -6.79 -11.87 -29.20
N LEU A 29 -7.81 -12.14 -30.02
CA LEU A 29 -8.43 -11.15 -30.90
C LEU A 29 -9.25 -10.13 -30.12
N PHE A 30 -9.88 -10.51 -29.01
CA PHE A 30 -10.57 -9.62 -28.11
C PHE A 30 -9.58 -8.68 -27.40
N ALA A 31 -8.48 -9.19 -26.90
CA ALA A 31 -7.40 -8.37 -26.33
C ALA A 31 -6.81 -7.37 -27.35
N ALA A 32 -6.70 -7.76 -28.63
CA ALA A 32 -6.17 -6.90 -29.69
C ALA A 32 -7.17 -5.85 -30.22
N LEU A 33 -8.49 -6.07 -30.07
CA LEU A 33 -9.53 -5.17 -30.60
C LEU A 33 -10.00 -4.12 -29.59
N PHE A 34 -9.78 -4.31 -28.27
CA PHE A 34 -10.21 -3.38 -27.22
C PHE A 34 -9.11 -2.44 -26.72
N PHE A 35 -7.86 -2.60 -27.14
CA PHE A 35 -6.79 -1.62 -26.89
C PHE A 35 -6.75 -0.49 -27.93
N GLY A 36 -7.90 -0.11 -28.45
CA GLY A 36 -8.06 1.09 -29.27
C GLY A 36 -8.03 2.34 -28.41
N CYS A 37 -6.83 2.80 -28.02
CA CYS A 37 -6.65 4.15 -27.51
C CYS A 37 -7.09 5.16 -28.57
N SER A 38 -8.16 5.91 -28.32
CA SER A 38 -8.54 7.05 -29.13
C SER A 38 -7.55 8.19 -28.88
N ASP A 39 -6.89 8.61 -29.96
CA ASP A 39 -5.98 9.75 -30.02
C ASP A 39 -6.60 11.03 -29.46
N THR A 40 -6.04 11.58 -28.39
CA THR A 40 -6.02 13.01 -28.15
C THR A 40 -4.56 13.45 -28.00
N ASN A 41 -4.15 14.35 -28.90
CA ASN A 41 -2.80 14.85 -29.08
C ASN A 41 -2.15 15.39 -27.79
N SER A 42 -1.26 14.62 -27.21
CA SER A 42 -0.04 15.08 -26.57
C SER A 42 1.05 14.06 -26.91
N ALA A 43 2.21 14.52 -27.32
CA ALA A 43 3.34 13.67 -27.66
C ALA A 43 3.92 13.06 -26.37
N VAL A 44 3.21 12.07 -25.82
CA VAL A 44 3.69 11.21 -24.73
C VAL A 44 4.38 10.03 -25.38
N SER A 45 5.59 9.70 -24.92
CA SER A 45 6.32 8.50 -25.30
C SER A 45 5.38 7.29 -25.20
N LYS A 46 5.36 6.42 -26.22
CA LYS A 46 4.56 5.19 -26.19
C LYS A 46 5.02 4.34 -25.00
N GLU A 47 4.28 4.39 -23.94
CA GLU A 47 4.49 3.60 -22.72
C GLU A 47 4.18 2.14 -22.99
N SER A 48 5.00 1.26 -22.45
CA SER A 48 4.84 -0.18 -22.66
C SER A 48 3.83 -0.72 -21.66
N ILE A 49 2.64 -1.07 -22.12
CA ILE A 49 1.70 -1.87 -21.34
C ILE A 49 2.12 -3.34 -21.46
N GLN A 50 2.34 -3.98 -20.32
CA GLN A 50 2.56 -5.41 -20.23
C GLN A 50 1.29 -6.07 -19.72
N VAL A 51 0.79 -7.08 -20.42
CA VAL A 51 -0.41 -7.84 -20.08
C VAL A 51 -0.04 -9.29 -19.80
N PHE A 52 -0.65 -9.86 -18.77
CA PHE A 52 -0.55 -11.28 -18.45
C PHE A 52 -1.95 -11.87 -18.24
N VAL A 53 -2.29 -12.90 -18.97
CA VAL A 53 -3.55 -13.65 -18.86
C VAL A 53 -3.22 -15.04 -18.33
N LEU A 54 -3.67 -15.32 -17.11
CA LEU A 54 -3.48 -16.61 -16.47
C LEU A 54 -4.48 -17.65 -17.00
N ASP A 55 -5.74 -17.27 -17.03
CA ASP A 55 -6.86 -18.07 -17.58
C ASP A 55 -8.06 -17.17 -17.92
N SER A 56 -9.21 -17.76 -18.26
CA SER A 56 -10.43 -16.99 -18.59
C SER A 56 -10.98 -16.12 -17.46
N ASN A 57 -10.56 -16.36 -16.23
CA ASN A 57 -11.11 -15.72 -15.03
C ASN A 57 -10.08 -14.84 -14.30
N SER A 58 -8.82 -14.84 -14.75
CA SER A 58 -7.75 -14.15 -14.05
C SER A 58 -6.72 -13.58 -14.99
N SER A 59 -6.52 -12.27 -14.92
CA SER A 59 -5.58 -11.52 -15.74
C SER A 59 -5.08 -10.28 -15.02
N GLY A 60 -4.09 -9.63 -15.57
CA GLY A 60 -3.63 -8.33 -15.12
C GLY A 60 -2.79 -7.61 -16.16
N CYS A 61 -2.63 -6.33 -15.94
CA CYS A 61 -1.74 -5.49 -16.73
C CYS A 61 -0.95 -4.54 -15.85
N ILE A 62 0.21 -4.15 -16.36
CA ILE A 62 1.02 -3.10 -15.77
C ILE A 62 1.32 -2.06 -16.82
N GLU A 63 1.09 -0.82 -16.50
CA GLU A 63 1.41 0.35 -17.30
C GLU A 63 2.51 1.13 -16.59
N LYS A 64 3.54 1.51 -17.32
CA LYS A 64 4.59 2.38 -16.79
C LYS A 64 4.34 3.81 -17.26
N LEU A 65 4.11 4.70 -16.30
CA LEU A 65 3.85 6.12 -16.50
C LEU A 65 5.03 6.91 -15.90
N ASP A 66 6.00 7.30 -16.75
CA ASP A 66 7.26 7.89 -16.30
C ASP A 66 7.94 7.02 -15.21
N ASN A 67 7.90 7.49 -13.96
CA ASN A 67 8.50 6.83 -12.81
C ASN A 67 7.48 6.05 -11.96
N LEU A 68 6.22 5.98 -12.39
CA LEU A 68 5.12 5.36 -11.67
C LEU A 68 4.67 4.08 -12.36
N LEU A 69 4.39 3.06 -11.59
CA LEU A 69 3.76 1.82 -12.06
C LEU A 69 2.27 1.84 -11.72
N ASN A 70 1.43 1.58 -12.72
CA ASN A 70 -0.01 1.41 -12.58
C ASN A 70 -0.37 -0.05 -12.88
N LEU A 71 -0.66 -0.81 -11.82
CA LEU A 71 -1.00 -2.24 -11.88
C LEU A 71 -2.50 -2.43 -11.78
N SER A 72 -3.09 -3.22 -12.66
CA SER A 72 -4.48 -3.69 -12.55
C SER A 72 -4.52 -5.21 -12.57
N VAL A 73 -5.25 -5.81 -11.64
CA VAL A 73 -5.42 -7.26 -11.51
C VAL A 73 -6.89 -7.60 -11.34
N VAL A 74 -7.35 -8.58 -12.10
CA VAL A 74 -8.72 -9.13 -12.05
C VAL A 74 -8.67 -10.61 -11.76
N SER A 75 -9.53 -11.09 -10.88
CA SER A 75 -9.79 -12.52 -10.69
C SER A 75 -11.23 -12.79 -10.27
N THR A 76 -11.94 -13.65 -11.00
CA THR A 76 -13.37 -13.95 -10.84
C THR A 76 -13.65 -15.44 -10.73
N ASP A 77 -12.74 -16.21 -10.16
CA ASP A 77 -12.96 -17.65 -9.93
C ASP A 77 -14.13 -17.87 -8.94
N ASP A 78 -14.93 -18.93 -9.13
CA ASP A 78 -16.08 -19.24 -8.27
C ASP A 78 -15.70 -19.42 -6.80
N ASN A 79 -14.51 -19.97 -6.54
CA ASN A 79 -13.96 -20.06 -5.20
C ASN A 79 -13.17 -18.80 -4.84
N THR A 80 -13.63 -18.07 -3.83
CA THR A 80 -13.03 -16.78 -3.43
C THR A 80 -11.57 -16.90 -2.99
N LEU A 81 -11.16 -17.96 -2.29
CA LEU A 81 -9.76 -18.17 -1.88
C LEU A 81 -8.87 -18.43 -3.10
N LYS A 82 -9.38 -19.22 -4.06
CA LYS A 82 -8.69 -19.45 -5.31
C LYS A 82 -8.58 -18.18 -6.17
N ALA A 83 -9.63 -17.34 -6.17
CA ALA A 83 -9.58 -16.04 -6.84
C ALA A 83 -8.51 -15.12 -6.23
N GLU A 84 -8.41 -15.04 -4.91
CA GLU A 84 -7.35 -14.27 -4.23
C GLU A 84 -5.95 -14.80 -4.54
N TYR A 85 -5.78 -16.12 -4.50
CA TYR A 85 -4.52 -16.76 -4.86
C TYR A 85 -4.11 -16.45 -6.30
N LYS A 86 -5.04 -16.57 -7.26
CA LYS A 86 -4.77 -16.25 -8.67
C LYS A 86 -4.48 -14.77 -8.88
N ALA A 87 -5.19 -13.87 -8.20
CA ALA A 87 -4.89 -12.44 -8.24
C ALA A 87 -3.47 -12.15 -7.75
N GLY A 88 -3.09 -12.76 -6.63
CA GLY A 88 -1.71 -12.72 -6.12
C GLY A 88 -0.70 -13.27 -7.13
N PHE A 89 -1.01 -14.41 -7.75
CA PHE A 89 -0.12 -15.03 -8.75
C PHE A 89 0.11 -14.12 -9.97
N VAL A 90 -0.95 -13.53 -10.52
CA VAL A 90 -0.87 -12.57 -11.62
C VAL A 90 0.00 -11.38 -11.23
N TYR A 91 -0.20 -10.82 -10.04
CA TYR A 91 0.59 -9.73 -9.50
C TYR A 91 2.08 -10.11 -9.38
N GLY A 92 2.38 -11.23 -8.71
CA GLY A 92 3.75 -11.71 -8.52
C GLY A 92 4.46 -12.00 -9.84
N HIS A 93 3.75 -12.58 -10.83
CA HIS A 93 4.30 -12.89 -12.14
C HIS A 93 4.64 -11.63 -12.95
N LEU A 94 3.75 -10.64 -12.97
CA LEU A 94 3.96 -9.37 -13.68
C LEU A 94 5.12 -8.56 -13.10
N LEU A 95 5.37 -8.63 -11.80
CA LEU A 95 6.34 -7.80 -11.11
C LEU A 95 7.49 -8.59 -10.45
N LYS A 96 7.72 -9.83 -10.91
CA LYS A 96 8.75 -10.73 -10.37
C LYS A 96 10.07 -10.01 -10.06
N LYS A 97 10.64 -9.33 -11.06
CA LYS A 97 11.93 -8.65 -10.95
C LYS A 97 11.87 -7.50 -9.93
N GLN A 98 10.82 -6.70 -9.98
CA GLN A 98 10.63 -5.54 -9.12
C GLN A 98 10.43 -5.97 -7.66
N ILE A 99 9.74 -7.09 -7.42
CA ILE A 99 9.56 -7.67 -6.08
C ILE A 99 10.89 -8.13 -5.49
N MET A 100 11.74 -8.77 -6.29
CA MET A 100 13.09 -9.16 -5.85
C MET A 100 13.95 -7.93 -5.51
N PHE A 101 13.86 -6.86 -6.31
CA PHE A 101 14.53 -5.61 -6.00
C PHE A 101 13.97 -4.91 -4.77
N ALA A 102 12.65 -5.01 -4.54
CA ALA A 102 12.02 -4.45 -3.34
C ALA A 102 12.55 -5.08 -2.06
N ARG A 103 12.85 -6.39 -2.04
CA ARG A 103 13.53 -7.06 -0.93
C ARG A 103 14.87 -6.40 -0.61
N ASP A 104 15.73 -6.27 -1.62
CA ASP A 104 17.07 -5.72 -1.42
C ASP A 104 17.02 -4.24 -1.04
N ASN A 105 16.13 -3.46 -1.66
CA ASN A 105 15.90 -2.05 -1.33
C ASN A 105 15.37 -1.88 0.10
N ALA A 106 14.56 -2.83 0.60
CA ALA A 106 14.09 -2.81 1.98
C ALA A 106 15.23 -2.97 2.99
N TRP A 107 16.13 -3.92 2.75
CA TRP A 107 17.35 -4.08 3.53
C TRP A 107 18.23 -2.84 3.47
N ASP A 108 18.51 -2.34 2.28
CA ASP A 108 19.35 -1.15 2.09
C ASP A 108 18.76 0.07 2.81
N SER A 109 17.44 0.25 2.78
CA SER A 109 16.77 1.35 3.48
C SER A 109 16.88 1.24 4.99
N ALA A 110 16.85 0.03 5.55
CA ALA A 110 16.97 -0.20 6.98
C ALA A 110 18.38 0.15 7.50
N TYR A 111 19.42 -0.17 6.75
CA TYR A 111 20.82 -0.04 7.19
C TYR A 111 21.49 1.27 6.76
N ILE A 112 20.92 1.99 5.81
CA ILE A 112 21.41 3.35 5.46
C ILE A 112 21.19 4.35 6.60
N ALA A 113 20.25 4.09 7.46
CA ALA A 113 19.86 4.96 8.56
C ALA A 113 20.80 4.92 9.77
N ASP A 114 21.97 4.25 9.72
CA ASP A 114 22.91 4.24 10.84
C ASP A 114 23.52 5.64 11.08
N PRO A 115 23.18 6.30 12.21
CA PRO A 115 23.64 7.66 12.54
C PRO A 115 25.10 7.72 12.95
N SER A 116 25.73 6.58 13.22
CA SER A 116 27.11 6.53 13.71
C SER A 116 28.13 6.83 12.61
N HIS A 117 27.72 6.76 11.34
CA HIS A 117 28.59 6.96 10.19
C HIS A 117 28.42 8.37 9.58
N SER A 118 29.53 9.02 9.32
CA SER A 118 29.58 10.36 8.70
C SER A 118 29.01 10.40 7.27
N PHE A 119 28.91 9.25 6.63
CA PHE A 119 28.23 9.00 5.35
C PHE A 119 27.53 7.65 5.47
N PRO A 120 26.21 7.60 5.25
CA PRO A 120 25.50 6.31 5.25
C PRO A 120 26.11 5.42 4.17
N LYS A 121 26.76 4.36 4.60
CA LYS A 121 27.24 3.30 3.73
C LYS A 121 26.21 2.21 3.75
N GLN A 122 25.84 1.71 2.58
CA GLN A 122 25.13 0.43 2.50
C GLN A 122 25.99 -0.63 3.19
N ILE A 123 25.53 -1.10 4.35
CA ILE A 123 26.14 -2.21 5.05
C ILE A 123 25.19 -3.37 4.81
N PRO A 124 25.64 -4.44 4.12
CA PRO A 124 24.83 -5.66 4.03
C PRO A 124 24.45 -6.15 5.43
N PRO A 125 23.24 -6.69 5.60
CA PRO A 125 22.89 -7.32 6.88
C PRO A 125 23.90 -8.44 7.19
N SER A 126 24.29 -8.56 8.45
CA SER A 126 25.09 -9.68 8.92
C SER A 126 24.26 -10.97 8.94
N ASP A 127 24.92 -12.12 8.96
CA ASP A 127 24.22 -13.40 9.09
C ASP A 127 23.39 -13.46 10.39
N GLU A 128 23.86 -12.86 11.48
CA GLU A 128 23.13 -12.78 12.76
C GLU A 128 21.85 -11.94 12.63
N GLU A 129 21.90 -10.82 11.94
CA GLU A 129 20.73 -9.95 11.69
C GLU A 129 19.71 -10.63 10.76
N LEU A 130 20.17 -11.37 9.75
CA LEU A 130 19.30 -12.18 8.90
C LEU A 130 18.59 -13.26 9.72
N ASP A 131 19.34 -14.01 10.55
CA ASP A 131 18.82 -15.11 11.38
C ASP A 131 17.80 -14.59 12.41
N GLU A 132 18.09 -13.46 13.09
CA GLU A 132 17.18 -12.86 14.08
C GLU A 132 15.88 -12.35 13.42
N THR A 133 16.01 -11.69 12.28
CA THR A 133 14.86 -11.21 11.51
C THR A 133 14.00 -12.38 11.03
N GLU A 134 14.63 -13.42 10.49
CA GLU A 134 13.96 -14.63 10.03
C GLU A 134 13.19 -15.33 11.15
N ALA A 135 13.82 -15.48 12.32
CA ALA A 135 13.18 -16.09 13.49
C ALA A 135 11.94 -15.28 13.94
N THR A 136 12.06 -13.96 13.95
CA THR A 136 10.97 -13.04 14.31
C THR A 136 9.80 -13.12 13.32
N LEU A 137 10.10 -13.16 12.03
CA LEU A 137 9.08 -13.32 10.97
C LEU A 137 8.36 -14.66 11.06
N LYS A 138 9.10 -15.75 11.25
CA LYS A 138 8.53 -17.11 11.42
C LYS A 138 7.60 -17.16 12.62
N GLN A 139 8.02 -16.60 13.75
CA GLN A 139 7.19 -16.54 14.95
C GLN A 139 5.90 -15.75 14.72
N ASN A 140 5.98 -14.59 14.06
CA ASN A 140 4.78 -13.80 13.78
C ASN A 140 3.85 -14.46 12.76
N TYR A 141 4.40 -15.04 11.70
CA TYR A 141 3.59 -15.77 10.72
C TYR A 141 2.87 -16.97 11.34
N PHE A 142 3.57 -17.75 12.17
CA PHE A 142 2.98 -18.85 12.93
C PHE A 142 1.81 -18.37 13.79
N TYR A 143 2.03 -17.30 14.57
CA TYR A 143 0.97 -16.67 15.35
C TYR A 143 -0.23 -16.25 14.49
N THR A 144 0.03 -15.65 13.32
CA THR A 144 -1.04 -15.19 12.41
C THR A 144 -1.88 -16.35 11.88
N ILE A 145 -1.26 -17.48 11.55
CA ILE A 145 -1.97 -18.69 11.09
C ILE A 145 -2.84 -19.25 12.21
N ASP A 146 -2.28 -19.45 13.41
CA ASP A 146 -3.03 -19.97 14.57
C ASP A 146 -4.18 -19.03 14.94
N TYR A 147 -3.92 -17.73 15.05
CA TYR A 147 -4.95 -16.73 15.30
C TYR A 147 -6.08 -16.80 14.27
N THR A 148 -5.74 -16.92 12.99
CA THR A 148 -6.75 -17.01 11.92
C THR A 148 -7.58 -18.26 12.02
N GLN A 149 -7.00 -19.42 12.39
CA GLN A 149 -7.72 -20.67 12.56
C GLN A 149 -8.69 -20.62 13.75
N ASP A 150 -8.27 -19.99 14.84
CA ASP A 150 -9.02 -19.92 16.11
C ASP A 150 -10.07 -18.79 16.15
N LEU A 151 -10.08 -17.89 15.15
CA LEU A 151 -11.06 -16.80 15.09
C LEU A 151 -12.51 -17.32 15.13
N LEU A 152 -13.26 -16.83 16.11
CA LEU A 152 -14.70 -17.12 16.26
C LEU A 152 -15.54 -16.34 15.25
N ASP A 153 -15.15 -15.10 14.93
CA ASP A 153 -15.79 -14.31 13.89
C ASP A 153 -15.43 -14.85 12.51
N LYS A 154 -16.38 -15.55 11.91
CA LYS A 154 -16.20 -16.22 10.62
C LYS A 154 -16.03 -15.24 9.45
N THR A 155 -16.49 -14.02 9.59
CA THR A 155 -16.30 -12.97 8.58
C THR A 155 -14.85 -12.52 8.56
N ILE A 156 -14.28 -12.18 9.72
CA ILE A 156 -12.87 -11.79 9.85
C ILE A 156 -11.97 -12.98 9.46
N GLN A 157 -12.29 -14.18 9.95
CA GLN A 157 -11.57 -15.40 9.58
C GLN A 157 -11.49 -15.58 8.06
N GLY A 158 -12.62 -15.44 7.37
CA GLY A 158 -12.69 -15.56 5.91
C GLY A 158 -11.85 -14.48 5.20
N ARG A 159 -11.89 -13.24 5.68
CA ARG A 159 -11.10 -12.13 5.15
C ARG A 159 -9.59 -12.33 5.36
N MET A 160 -9.18 -12.79 6.54
CA MET A 160 -7.79 -13.17 6.82
C MET A 160 -7.30 -14.29 5.89
N LYS A 161 -8.09 -15.34 5.71
CA LYS A 161 -7.77 -16.42 4.76
C LYS A 161 -7.55 -15.88 3.34
N ARG A 162 -8.39 -14.96 2.88
CA ARG A 162 -8.23 -14.30 1.58
C ARG A 162 -6.88 -13.61 1.46
N LEU A 163 -6.46 -12.83 2.47
CA LEU A 163 -5.16 -12.14 2.46
C LEU A 163 -3.97 -13.11 2.46
N ILE A 164 -4.05 -14.19 3.25
CA ILE A 164 -3.02 -15.22 3.30
C ILE A 164 -2.88 -15.89 1.93
N PHE A 165 -4.00 -16.24 1.27
CA PHE A 165 -3.94 -16.82 -0.08
C PHE A 165 -3.46 -15.82 -1.14
N ARG A 166 -3.77 -14.52 -1.01
CA ARG A 166 -3.20 -13.48 -1.87
C ARG A 166 -1.68 -13.41 -1.73
N LEU A 167 -1.18 -13.38 -0.49
CA LEU A 167 0.26 -13.36 -0.23
C LEU A 167 0.97 -14.59 -0.80
N LEU A 168 0.40 -15.79 -0.58
CA LEU A 168 0.91 -17.05 -1.16
C LEU A 168 0.90 -16.99 -2.70
N GLY A 169 -0.15 -16.42 -3.28
CA GLY A 169 -0.24 -16.22 -4.72
C GLY A 169 0.88 -15.33 -5.25
N VAL A 170 1.16 -14.20 -4.60
CA VAL A 170 2.27 -13.30 -4.97
C VAL A 170 3.60 -14.06 -4.94
N TYR A 171 3.87 -14.81 -3.87
CA TYR A 171 5.06 -15.63 -3.76
C TYR A 171 5.21 -16.62 -4.91
N HIS A 172 4.16 -17.43 -5.16
CA HIS A 172 4.19 -18.40 -6.26
C HIS A 172 4.30 -17.73 -7.64
N GLY A 173 3.69 -16.56 -7.85
CA GLY A 173 3.85 -15.79 -9.08
C GLY A 173 5.28 -15.34 -9.33
N VAL A 174 6.06 -15.09 -8.27
CA VAL A 174 7.48 -14.77 -8.38
C VAL A 174 8.32 -16.00 -8.75
N ILE A 175 8.04 -17.16 -8.14
CA ILE A 175 8.95 -18.32 -8.25
C ILE A 175 8.50 -19.39 -9.24
N LEU A 176 7.22 -19.44 -9.60
CA LEU A 176 6.65 -20.46 -10.48
C LEU A 176 6.20 -19.88 -11.82
N ASP A 177 6.26 -20.70 -12.87
CA ASP A 177 5.75 -20.36 -14.21
C ASP A 177 4.23 -20.60 -14.34
N SER A 178 3.64 -21.39 -13.42
CA SER A 178 2.20 -21.70 -13.38
C SER A 178 1.72 -21.90 -11.94
N PRO A 179 0.43 -21.66 -11.66
CA PRO A 179 -0.12 -21.81 -10.32
C PRO A 179 0.06 -23.20 -9.73
N ALA A 180 0.37 -23.29 -8.44
CA ALA A 180 0.40 -24.54 -7.72
C ALA A 180 -1.02 -25.13 -7.55
N THR A 181 -1.11 -26.46 -7.47
CA THR A 181 -2.36 -27.14 -7.08
C THR A 181 -2.48 -27.10 -5.57
N LEU A 182 -3.49 -26.37 -5.07
CA LEU A 182 -3.72 -26.15 -3.66
C LEU A 182 -5.12 -26.58 -3.25
N ASP A 183 -5.31 -26.81 -1.95
CA ASP A 183 -6.63 -27.00 -1.35
C ASP A 183 -7.26 -25.63 -1.02
N PHE A 184 -8.38 -25.31 -1.64
CA PHE A 184 -9.14 -24.08 -1.43
C PHE A 184 -10.47 -24.33 -0.68
N SER A 185 -10.61 -25.46 0.03
CA SER A 185 -11.80 -25.76 0.85
C SER A 185 -12.02 -24.78 2.00
N GLY A 186 -10.96 -24.09 2.42
CA GLY A 186 -10.96 -23.16 3.53
C GLY A 186 -10.65 -23.79 4.88
N ASP A 187 -10.48 -25.11 4.94
CA ASP A 187 -10.05 -25.83 6.16
C ASP A 187 -8.52 -25.86 6.27
N TRP A 188 -7.83 -25.67 5.16
CA TRP A 188 -6.38 -25.62 5.07
C TRP A 188 -5.86 -24.17 4.97
N LEU A 189 -4.75 -23.91 5.64
CA LEU A 189 -3.94 -22.69 5.49
C LEU A 189 -2.47 -23.08 5.30
N PRO A 190 -1.68 -22.29 4.54
CA PRO A 190 -0.25 -22.53 4.35
C PRO A 190 0.52 -22.20 5.64
N SER A 191 0.62 -23.17 6.56
CA SER A 191 1.47 -23.09 7.75
C SER A 191 2.96 -23.17 7.37
N LEU A 192 3.86 -22.93 8.32
CA LEU A 192 5.31 -23.04 8.06
C LEU A 192 5.73 -24.43 7.54
N ASP A 193 5.02 -25.50 7.94
CA ASP A 193 5.28 -26.86 7.47
C ASP A 193 4.95 -27.09 5.99
N TYR A 194 4.16 -26.19 5.40
CA TYR A 194 3.88 -26.22 3.96
C TYR A 194 5.10 -25.87 3.13
N PHE A 195 5.94 -24.97 3.63
CA PHE A 195 7.10 -24.46 2.92
C PHE A 195 8.33 -25.36 3.11
N LEU A 196 9.14 -25.47 2.08
CA LEU A 196 10.46 -26.09 2.20
C LEU A 196 11.37 -25.22 3.05
N ASN A 197 12.37 -25.80 3.70
CA ASN A 197 13.32 -25.04 4.52
C ASN A 197 13.98 -23.88 3.74
N SER A 198 14.29 -24.09 2.46
CA SER A 198 14.86 -23.04 1.59
C SER A 198 13.89 -21.87 1.29
N GLU A 199 12.57 -22.10 1.44
CA GLU A 199 11.54 -21.08 1.25
C GLU A 199 11.29 -20.26 2.53
N LEU A 200 11.92 -20.64 3.62
CA LEU A 200 11.85 -19.99 4.93
C LEU A 200 13.14 -19.24 5.30
N ILE A 201 14.09 -19.10 4.37
CA ILE A 201 15.37 -18.42 4.56
C ILE A 201 15.28 -17.03 3.96
N LEU A 202 15.70 -16.01 4.72
CA LEU A 202 15.84 -14.66 4.18
C LEU A 202 17.06 -14.55 3.25
N ASN A 203 16.87 -13.82 2.17
CA ASN A 203 17.91 -13.61 1.17
C ASN A 203 18.20 -12.11 1.00
N TYR A 204 19.46 -11.79 0.70
CA TYR A 204 19.88 -10.45 0.34
C TYR A 204 20.86 -10.52 -0.84
N GLU A 205 20.63 -9.68 -1.88
CA GLU A 205 21.45 -9.62 -3.11
C GLU A 205 21.69 -10.97 -3.79
N THR A 206 20.73 -11.91 -3.74
CA THR A 206 20.80 -13.21 -4.42
C THR A 206 19.69 -13.33 -5.47
N GLU A 207 19.86 -14.28 -6.40
CA GLU A 207 18.81 -14.64 -7.37
C GLU A 207 17.70 -15.50 -6.75
N SER A 208 17.93 -16.04 -5.55
CA SER A 208 16.93 -16.79 -4.77
C SER A 208 15.89 -15.84 -4.18
N PHE A 209 14.65 -16.30 -4.13
CA PHE A 209 13.56 -15.59 -3.49
C PHE A 209 12.70 -16.58 -2.68
N SER A 210 12.47 -16.28 -1.43
CA SER A 210 11.74 -17.12 -0.49
C SER A 210 10.39 -16.51 -0.09
N PHE A 211 9.54 -17.30 0.57
CA PHE A 211 8.32 -16.78 1.18
C PHE A 211 8.63 -15.76 2.30
N MET A 212 9.71 -15.99 3.06
CA MET A 212 10.13 -15.06 4.10
C MET A 212 10.61 -13.73 3.52
N ASP A 213 11.23 -13.71 2.35
CA ASP A 213 11.58 -12.47 1.65
C ASP A 213 10.34 -11.63 1.33
N LEU A 214 9.26 -12.27 0.84
CA LEU A 214 8.00 -11.59 0.58
C LEU A 214 7.33 -11.12 1.88
N TYR A 215 7.37 -11.96 2.91
CA TYR A 215 6.81 -11.58 4.21
C TYR A 215 7.59 -10.43 4.83
N PHE A 216 8.92 -10.42 4.72
CA PHE A 216 9.77 -9.31 5.11
C PHE A 216 9.38 -7.99 4.43
N ILE A 217 9.21 -7.99 3.10
CA ILE A 217 8.76 -6.79 2.36
C ILE A 217 7.49 -6.22 2.99
N ASN A 218 6.51 -7.07 3.32
CA ASN A 218 5.22 -6.65 3.87
C ASN A 218 5.27 -6.23 5.35
N ALA A 219 6.20 -6.78 6.11
CA ALA A 219 6.31 -6.63 7.56
C ALA A 219 7.34 -5.58 8.01
N GLN A 220 8.04 -4.91 7.07
CA GLN A 220 9.14 -3.96 7.37
C GLN A 220 8.81 -2.99 8.49
N ILE A 221 7.60 -2.42 8.43
CA ILE A 221 7.19 -1.35 9.35
C ILE A 221 7.08 -1.85 10.80
N ASP A 222 6.63 -3.09 10.97
CA ASP A 222 6.57 -3.74 12.27
C ASP A 222 7.97 -4.17 12.74
N LEU A 223 8.77 -4.73 11.83
CA LEU A 223 10.13 -5.18 12.11
C LEU A 223 11.03 -4.04 12.57
N PHE A 224 10.97 -2.89 11.94
CA PHE A 224 11.79 -1.74 12.34
C PHE A 224 11.43 -1.26 13.74
N GLY A 225 10.14 -1.32 14.11
CA GLY A 225 9.73 -1.05 15.48
C GLY A 225 10.19 -2.10 16.49
N TYR A 226 10.47 -3.32 16.05
CA TYR A 226 10.86 -4.44 16.90
C TYR A 226 12.39 -4.58 17.04
N LEU A 227 13.12 -4.50 15.94
CA LEU A 227 14.57 -4.76 15.91
C LEU A 227 15.41 -3.54 16.27
N LEU A 228 14.94 -2.33 15.98
CA LEU A 228 15.70 -1.13 16.30
C LEU A 228 15.41 -0.64 17.72
N PRO A 229 16.44 -0.40 18.54
CA PRO A 229 16.27 0.22 19.84
C PRO A 229 15.53 1.56 19.75
N PRO A 230 14.68 1.93 20.72
CA PRO A 230 13.91 3.17 20.68
C PRO A 230 14.75 4.44 20.52
N GLN A 231 15.97 4.45 21.05
CA GLN A 231 16.93 5.56 20.92
C GLN A 231 17.52 5.71 19.51
N ASP A 232 17.49 4.64 18.72
CA ASP A 232 18.03 4.61 17.35
C ASP A 232 16.92 4.76 16.30
N GLN A 233 15.66 4.80 16.74
CA GLN A 233 14.55 5.10 15.86
C GLN A 233 14.60 6.57 15.47
N TYR A 234 14.82 6.80 14.18
CA TYR A 234 14.89 8.15 13.65
C TYR A 234 13.52 8.82 13.67
N HIS A 235 13.45 9.95 14.36
CA HIS A 235 12.28 10.81 14.42
C HIS A 235 12.18 11.65 13.15
N TYR A 236 12.06 11.01 11.98
CA TYR A 236 11.79 11.71 10.74
C TYR A 236 10.30 11.76 10.48
N SER A 237 9.79 12.96 10.33
CA SER A 237 8.46 13.15 9.80
C SER A 237 8.36 12.61 8.41
N ARG A 238 7.29 11.87 8.16
CA ARG A 238 7.19 11.10 6.93
C ARG A 238 6.10 11.58 5.98
N CYS A 239 5.06 12.29 6.43
CA CYS A 239 3.90 12.54 5.58
C CYS A 239 3.22 13.86 5.88
N THR A 240 2.46 14.38 4.90
CA THR A 240 1.43 15.39 5.10
C THR A 240 0.15 14.90 4.43
N ALA A 241 -0.98 15.12 5.09
CA ALA A 241 -2.26 14.66 4.62
C ALA A 241 -3.38 15.62 4.94
N PHE A 242 -4.44 15.62 4.16
CA PHE A 242 -5.70 16.24 4.54
C PHE A 242 -6.90 15.57 3.87
N VAL A 243 -8.02 15.64 4.56
CA VAL A 243 -9.36 15.42 4.05
C VAL A 243 -10.11 16.74 4.14
N LYS A 244 -10.86 17.13 3.10
CA LYS A 244 -11.63 18.37 3.07
C LYS A 244 -12.98 18.15 2.43
N LYS A 245 -14.07 18.50 3.16
CA LYS A 245 -15.42 18.61 2.57
C LYS A 245 -15.51 19.90 1.78
N VAL A 246 -16.00 19.82 0.56
CA VAL A 246 -16.30 20.93 -0.34
C VAL A 246 -17.76 20.83 -0.77
N ASP A 247 -18.28 21.83 -1.51
CA ASP A 247 -19.68 21.82 -1.94
C ASP A 247 -19.99 20.56 -2.78
N GLY A 248 -20.72 19.61 -2.17
CA GLY A 248 -21.19 18.38 -2.82
C GLY A 248 -20.13 17.29 -2.99
N ASP A 249 -18.90 17.45 -2.47
CA ASP A 249 -17.81 16.48 -2.64
C ASP A 249 -16.90 16.41 -1.42
N ILE A 250 -16.01 15.42 -1.40
CA ILE A 250 -14.96 15.27 -0.39
C ILE A 250 -13.62 15.06 -1.12
N LEU A 251 -12.66 15.90 -0.82
CA LEU A 251 -11.31 15.83 -1.35
C LEU A 251 -10.38 15.17 -0.33
N MET A 252 -9.50 14.31 -0.81
CA MET A 252 -8.49 13.64 -0.01
C MET A 252 -7.15 13.78 -0.71
N ALA A 253 -6.11 14.23 0.01
CA ALA A 253 -4.77 14.38 -0.55
C ALA A 253 -3.69 14.03 0.48
N HIS A 254 -2.63 13.42 -0.01
CA HIS A 254 -1.53 12.89 0.79
C HIS A 254 -0.21 12.98 0.03
N ASN A 255 0.88 13.21 0.74
CA ASN A 255 2.23 12.97 0.24
C ASN A 255 3.02 12.09 1.21
N SER A 256 3.89 11.25 0.65
CA SER A 256 4.78 10.42 1.44
C SER A 256 6.18 11.00 1.47
N TRP A 257 6.76 11.03 2.66
CA TRP A 257 8.19 11.24 2.88
C TRP A 257 8.79 9.90 3.29
N SER A 258 9.65 9.37 2.44
CA SER A 258 10.20 8.02 2.63
C SER A 258 11.59 7.92 2.03
N SER A 259 12.17 6.72 2.09
CA SER A 259 13.42 6.39 1.42
C SER A 259 13.28 6.55 -0.09
N TYR A 260 14.28 7.17 -0.73
CA TYR A 260 14.39 7.23 -2.19
C TYR A 260 14.66 5.85 -2.82
N LEU A 261 14.98 4.84 -2.03
CA LEU A 261 15.13 3.46 -2.49
C LEU A 261 13.80 2.71 -2.59
N GLY A 262 12.68 3.33 -2.23
CA GLY A 262 11.34 2.77 -2.35
C GLY A 262 10.67 3.19 -3.65
N LEU A 263 10.24 2.24 -4.47
CA LEU A 263 9.40 2.51 -5.64
C LEU A 263 7.94 2.55 -5.21
N SER A 264 7.27 3.69 -5.43
CA SER A 264 5.84 3.81 -5.17
C SER A 264 5.03 3.43 -6.41
N MET A 265 3.96 2.66 -6.22
CA MET A 265 3.09 2.21 -7.30
C MET A 265 1.62 2.24 -6.89
N ALA A 266 0.74 2.36 -7.86
CA ALA A 266 -0.69 2.15 -7.68
C ALA A 266 -1.07 0.72 -8.05
N GLY A 267 -1.81 0.05 -7.18
CA GLY A 267 -2.34 -1.29 -7.40
C GLY A 267 -3.86 -1.31 -7.34
N HIS A 268 -4.50 -1.78 -8.39
CA HIS A 268 -5.94 -1.93 -8.51
C HIS A 268 -6.29 -3.41 -8.55
N PHE A 269 -7.06 -3.87 -7.58
CA PHE A 269 -7.40 -5.29 -7.44
C PHE A 269 -8.92 -5.46 -7.47
N TYR A 270 -9.41 -6.22 -8.43
CA TYR A 270 -10.80 -6.68 -8.48
C TYR A 270 -10.85 -8.19 -8.29
N VAL A 271 -11.38 -8.64 -7.16
CA VAL A 271 -11.44 -10.06 -6.81
C VAL A 271 -12.85 -10.43 -6.37
N ASN A 272 -13.58 -11.18 -7.20
CA ASN A 272 -14.94 -11.65 -6.90
C ASN A 272 -15.88 -10.54 -6.40
N GLY A 273 -15.94 -9.42 -7.13
CA GLY A 273 -16.79 -8.28 -6.79
C GLY A 273 -16.25 -7.38 -5.68
N ASN A 274 -15.10 -7.70 -5.10
CA ASN A 274 -14.40 -6.83 -4.16
C ASN A 274 -13.30 -6.07 -4.89
N PHE A 275 -13.44 -4.76 -4.96
CA PHE A 275 -12.44 -3.88 -5.56
C PHE A 275 -11.73 -3.06 -4.49
N CYS A 276 -10.44 -2.87 -4.66
CA CYS A 276 -9.67 -1.87 -3.93
C CYS A 276 -8.57 -1.28 -4.81
N ALA A 277 -8.28 -0.01 -4.59
CA ALA A 277 -7.08 0.65 -5.08
C ALA A 277 -6.20 1.03 -3.89
N LEU A 278 -4.93 0.69 -3.99
CA LEU A 278 -3.94 0.84 -2.94
C LEU A 278 -2.71 1.57 -3.49
N ASN A 279 -2.17 2.49 -2.72
CA ASN A 279 -0.85 3.02 -3.01
C ASN A 279 0.21 2.15 -2.33
N LEU A 280 0.92 1.38 -3.11
CA LEU A 280 1.88 0.40 -2.64
C LEU A 280 3.26 1.05 -2.48
N ALA A 281 3.92 0.81 -1.35
CA ALA A 281 5.26 1.36 -1.07
C ALA A 281 6.34 0.76 -1.97
N ALA A 282 6.15 -0.53 -2.31
CA ALA A 282 7.04 -1.27 -3.19
C ALA A 282 6.26 -2.43 -3.83
N PRO A 283 6.71 -2.95 -4.97
CA PRO A 283 6.23 -4.22 -5.47
C PRO A 283 6.35 -5.34 -4.42
N GLY A 284 5.32 -6.15 -4.30
CA GLY A 284 5.21 -7.23 -3.31
C GLY A 284 4.26 -6.94 -2.15
N PHE A 285 3.93 -5.67 -1.88
CA PHE A 285 2.95 -5.33 -0.84
C PHE A 285 1.55 -5.82 -1.20
N ILE A 286 0.82 -6.31 -0.20
CA ILE A 286 -0.60 -6.68 -0.32
C ILE A 286 -1.54 -5.67 0.37
N ARG A 287 -0.99 -4.61 0.95
CA ARG A 287 -1.67 -3.51 1.64
C ARG A 287 -1.24 -2.16 1.06
N SER A 288 -1.92 -1.09 1.45
CA SER A 288 -1.38 0.25 1.19
C SER A 288 -0.14 0.48 2.06
N GLY A 289 1.01 0.60 1.44
CA GLY A 289 2.27 0.85 2.13
C GLY A 289 2.73 2.31 2.05
N GLN A 290 2.10 3.11 1.19
CA GLN A 290 2.23 4.57 1.10
C GLN A 290 0.92 5.27 1.49
N ASP A 291 0.18 4.62 2.37
CA ASP A 291 -0.81 5.20 3.27
C ASP A 291 -1.99 5.89 2.59
N PHE A 292 -2.42 5.38 1.44
CA PHE A 292 -3.52 5.91 0.67
C PHE A 292 -4.28 4.79 -0.06
N GLY A 293 -5.60 4.81 0.00
CA GLY A 293 -6.40 3.83 -0.71
C GLY A 293 -7.89 4.08 -0.63
N PHE A 294 -8.64 3.27 -1.38
CA PHE A 294 -10.10 3.23 -1.35
C PHE A 294 -10.62 1.88 -1.83
N ASN A 295 -11.88 1.57 -1.49
CA ASN A 295 -12.54 0.33 -1.88
C ASN A 295 -13.97 0.58 -2.40
N ASN A 296 -14.56 -0.44 -3.04
CA ASN A 296 -15.90 -0.36 -3.59
C ASN A 296 -17.04 -0.46 -2.56
N ASN A 297 -16.72 -0.56 -1.28
CA ASN A 297 -17.69 -0.42 -0.19
C ASN A 297 -17.90 1.05 0.21
N GLY A 298 -17.16 1.98 -0.41
CA GLY A 298 -17.28 3.42 -0.20
C GLY A 298 -16.32 3.99 0.85
N ILE A 299 -15.34 3.22 1.30
CA ILE A 299 -14.32 3.71 2.24
C ILE A 299 -13.10 4.21 1.46
N MET A 300 -12.71 5.46 1.74
CA MET A 300 -11.43 6.04 1.37
C MET A 300 -10.62 6.29 2.64
N PHE A 301 -9.31 6.14 2.56
CA PHE A 301 -8.43 6.36 3.72
C PHE A 301 -7.06 6.89 3.31
N LEU A 302 -6.46 7.59 4.24
CA LEU A 302 -5.06 7.97 4.22
C LEU A 302 -4.49 7.93 5.63
N GLU A 303 -3.18 7.87 5.75
CA GLU A 303 -2.49 7.68 7.00
C GLU A 303 -1.33 8.67 7.13
N THR A 304 -0.97 9.00 8.35
CA THR A 304 0.29 9.65 8.68
C THR A 304 0.91 8.99 9.90
N THR A 305 2.14 8.52 9.76
CA THR A 305 2.91 7.95 10.86
C THR A 305 3.09 8.97 11.99
N ILE A 306 2.84 8.60 13.22
CA ILE A 306 3.15 9.42 14.39
C ILE A 306 4.60 9.15 14.80
N ASP A 307 5.44 10.19 14.78
CA ASP A 307 6.78 10.11 15.33
C ASP A 307 6.71 9.80 16.82
N ASN A 308 7.47 8.86 17.27
CA ASN A 308 7.48 8.46 18.68
C ASN A 308 8.91 8.16 19.16
N THR A 309 9.08 8.23 20.48
CA THR A 309 10.32 7.85 21.18
C THR A 309 10.12 6.61 22.03
N VAL A 310 8.92 6.03 22.00
CA VAL A 310 8.53 4.90 22.84
C VAL A 310 7.68 3.94 22.02
N ASN A 311 8.07 2.68 22.00
CA ASN A 311 7.24 1.60 21.49
C ASN A 311 7.30 0.39 22.41
N HIS A 312 6.33 -0.50 22.29
CA HIS A 312 6.22 -1.74 23.03
C HIS A 312 5.86 -2.88 22.08
N PRO A 313 6.80 -3.32 21.26
CA PRO A 313 6.54 -4.29 20.21
C PRO A 313 6.11 -5.66 20.76
N LYS A 314 5.15 -6.27 20.08
CA LYS A 314 4.66 -7.61 20.36
C LYS A 314 4.79 -8.46 19.09
N VAL A 315 5.63 -9.49 19.16
CA VAL A 315 5.77 -10.45 18.06
C VAL A 315 4.49 -11.26 17.88
N ASN A 316 3.89 -11.73 18.99
CA ASN A 316 2.64 -12.47 19.00
C ASN A 316 1.46 -11.49 18.99
N ALA A 317 1.21 -10.87 17.84
CA ALA A 317 0.14 -9.94 17.58
C ALA A 317 -0.17 -9.93 16.07
N LEU A 318 -1.29 -9.36 15.65
CA LEU A 318 -1.51 -9.07 14.24
C LEU A 318 -0.72 -7.83 13.85
N TRP A 319 0.28 -8.03 13.02
CA TRP A 319 1.10 -6.94 12.51
C TRP A 319 0.33 -6.06 11.52
N GLU A 320 0.87 -4.87 11.27
CA GLU A 320 0.22 -3.85 10.44
C GLU A 320 -0.15 -4.36 9.05
N VAL A 321 0.66 -5.24 8.46
CA VAL A 321 0.36 -5.86 7.15
C VAL A 321 -1.04 -6.48 7.11
N TRP A 322 -1.47 -7.14 8.17
CA TRP A 322 -2.78 -7.80 8.22
C TRP A 322 -3.91 -6.85 8.58
N ARG A 323 -3.69 -6.01 9.59
CA ARG A 323 -4.69 -5.08 10.12
C ARG A 323 -5.07 -4.00 9.10
N SER A 324 -4.07 -3.34 8.51
CA SER A 324 -4.30 -2.31 7.49
C SER A 324 -4.85 -2.88 6.18
N ALA A 325 -4.44 -4.11 5.79
CA ALA A 325 -5.05 -4.79 4.65
C ALA A 325 -6.52 -5.13 4.90
N LEU A 326 -6.87 -5.67 6.08
CA LEU A 326 -8.27 -5.91 6.46
C LEU A 326 -9.09 -4.62 6.39
N ALA A 327 -8.59 -3.55 7.02
CA ALA A 327 -9.26 -2.26 7.10
C ALA A 327 -9.42 -1.64 5.71
N GLY A 328 -8.36 -1.51 4.94
CA GLY A 328 -8.39 -0.82 3.65
C GLY A 328 -9.15 -1.57 2.56
N ILE A 329 -9.10 -2.91 2.56
CA ILE A 329 -9.69 -3.72 1.49
C ILE A 329 -11.15 -4.07 1.77
N PHE A 330 -11.51 -4.37 3.02
CA PHE A 330 -12.79 -5.03 3.30
C PHE A 330 -13.78 -4.19 4.11
N SER A 331 -13.40 -3.04 4.67
CA SER A 331 -14.32 -2.22 5.44
C SER A 331 -15.46 -1.69 4.58
N GLY A 332 -16.68 -1.76 5.12
CA GLY A 332 -17.87 -1.13 4.55
C GLY A 332 -18.40 0.05 5.37
N SER A 333 -17.70 0.41 6.46
CA SER A 333 -18.00 1.56 7.30
C SER A 333 -16.74 1.99 8.06
N MET A 334 -16.75 3.21 8.61
CA MET A 334 -15.67 3.68 9.50
C MET A 334 -15.56 2.83 10.78
N ASP A 335 -16.68 2.31 11.30
CA ASP A 335 -16.68 1.43 12.49
C ASP A 335 -15.98 0.08 12.17
N GLU A 336 -16.21 -0.51 11.00
CA GLU A 336 -15.47 -1.70 10.57
C GLU A 336 -13.99 -1.40 10.34
N PHE A 337 -13.66 -0.25 9.73
CA PHE A 337 -12.27 0.17 9.53
C PHE A 337 -11.54 0.26 10.87
N TYR A 338 -12.12 0.97 11.85
CA TYR A 338 -11.60 1.05 13.21
C TYR A 338 -11.42 -0.34 13.83
N HIS A 339 -12.44 -1.18 13.74
CA HIS A 339 -12.40 -2.53 14.31
C HIS A 339 -11.26 -3.37 13.74
N TYR A 340 -11.08 -3.41 12.41
CA TYR A 340 -10.02 -4.21 11.79
C TYR A 340 -8.62 -3.66 12.09
N LEU A 341 -8.49 -2.35 12.06
CA LEU A 341 -7.20 -1.71 12.30
C LEU A 341 -6.68 -1.94 13.72
N THR A 342 -7.58 -2.11 14.69
CA THR A 342 -7.25 -2.25 16.11
C THR A 342 -7.19 -3.70 16.61
N LEU A 343 -7.44 -4.69 15.74
CA LEU A 343 -7.34 -6.12 16.09
C LEU A 343 -5.93 -6.48 16.54
N GLU A 344 -5.81 -7.06 17.76
CA GLU A 344 -4.54 -7.61 18.27
C GLU A 344 -3.30 -6.75 17.94
N GLN A 345 -3.40 -5.48 18.30
CA GLN A 345 -2.42 -4.45 17.95
C GLN A 345 -0.99 -4.83 18.37
N SER A 346 -0.05 -4.73 17.42
CA SER A 346 1.36 -5.10 17.60
C SER A 346 2.17 -4.15 18.49
N GLY A 347 1.74 -2.90 18.61
CA GLY A 347 2.48 -1.88 19.36
C GLY A 347 3.79 -1.43 18.69
N THR A 348 3.95 -1.68 17.39
CA THR A 348 5.17 -1.40 16.62
C THR A 348 5.06 -0.14 15.75
N TYR A 349 3.89 0.10 15.18
CA TYR A 349 3.63 1.21 14.26
C TYR A 349 2.51 2.10 14.77
N MET A 350 2.87 3.34 15.10
CA MET A 350 1.95 4.35 15.64
C MET A 350 1.52 5.30 14.53
N ASN A 351 0.23 5.51 14.40
CA ASN A 351 -0.29 6.23 13.23
C ASN A 351 -1.65 6.92 13.48
N SER A 352 -1.97 7.85 12.56
CA SER A 352 -3.26 8.49 12.43
C SER A 352 -3.85 8.16 11.07
N TYR A 353 -4.94 7.39 11.04
CA TYR A 353 -5.74 7.18 9.85
C TYR A 353 -6.86 8.21 9.75
N MET A 354 -6.98 8.87 8.61
CA MET A 354 -8.12 9.71 8.25
C MET A 354 -9.00 8.92 7.29
N ILE A 355 -10.29 8.86 7.58
CA ILE A 355 -11.23 7.97 6.92
C ILE A 355 -12.38 8.79 6.36
N VAL A 356 -12.78 8.48 5.15
CA VAL A 356 -13.97 9.01 4.48
C VAL A 356 -14.93 7.86 4.21
N ASP A 357 -16.17 8.01 4.60
CA ASP A 357 -17.27 7.15 4.17
C ASP A 357 -18.09 7.91 3.11
N THR A 358 -17.90 7.53 1.85
CA THR A 358 -18.57 8.19 0.72
C THR A 358 -20.07 7.91 0.67
N ASN A 359 -20.55 6.83 1.34
CA ASN A 359 -21.98 6.50 1.39
C ASN A 359 -22.75 7.46 2.31
N THR A 360 -22.07 7.94 3.37
CA THR A 360 -22.69 8.88 4.35
C THR A 360 -22.22 10.32 4.16
N GLY A 361 -21.12 10.53 3.43
CA GLY A 361 -20.48 11.84 3.32
C GLY A 361 -19.77 12.28 4.61
N GLU A 362 -19.45 11.34 5.49
CA GLU A 362 -18.80 11.60 6.77
C GLU A 362 -17.28 11.47 6.67
N ILE A 363 -16.57 12.20 7.54
CA ILE A 363 -15.12 12.10 7.70
C ILE A 363 -14.79 11.85 9.17
N GLY A 364 -13.84 10.98 9.44
CA GLY A 364 -13.41 10.62 10.80
C GLY A 364 -11.92 10.27 10.86
N ALA A 365 -11.41 10.01 12.06
CA ALA A 365 -10.01 9.60 12.22
C ALA A 365 -9.85 8.54 13.30
N VAL A 366 -8.84 7.68 13.12
CA VAL A 366 -8.39 6.70 14.11
C VAL A 366 -6.92 6.92 14.40
N GLU A 367 -6.57 7.06 15.65
CA GLU A 367 -5.19 7.17 16.11
C GLU A 367 -4.82 6.00 17.00
N MET A 368 -3.57 5.55 16.86
CA MET A 368 -3.04 4.44 17.63
C MET A 368 -1.68 4.76 18.23
N SER A 369 -1.51 4.37 19.48
CA SER A 369 -0.22 4.17 20.12
C SER A 369 0.00 2.68 20.41
N TRP A 370 1.00 2.31 21.21
CA TRP A 370 1.29 0.89 21.48
C TRP A 370 0.18 0.12 22.22
N ASP A 371 -0.68 0.80 22.99
CA ASP A 371 -1.76 0.19 23.79
C ASP A 371 -3.03 1.04 23.86
N THR A 372 -3.01 2.23 23.27
CA THR A 372 -4.14 3.17 23.28
C THR A 372 -4.59 3.43 21.84
N THR A 373 -5.89 3.35 21.63
CA THR A 373 -6.52 3.76 20.37
C THR A 373 -7.57 4.83 20.62
N ILE A 374 -7.66 5.79 19.72
CA ILE A 374 -8.64 6.86 19.78
C ILE A 374 -9.35 6.96 18.44
N TYR A 375 -10.67 6.84 18.47
CA TYR A 375 -11.52 6.98 17.30
C TYR A 375 -12.36 8.26 17.40
N PHE A 376 -12.13 9.16 16.46
CA PHE A 376 -12.90 10.38 16.26
C PHE A 376 -14.06 10.06 15.30
N LYS A 377 -15.17 9.59 15.88
CA LYS A 377 -16.37 9.21 15.12
C LYS A 377 -17.24 10.45 14.92
N PRO A 378 -17.69 10.75 13.68
CA PRO A 378 -18.64 11.83 13.44
C PRO A 378 -19.89 11.66 14.29
N ASP A 379 -20.41 12.76 14.83
CA ASP A 379 -21.66 12.76 15.60
C ASP A 379 -22.79 13.46 14.82
N GLN A 380 -24.03 13.23 15.25
CA GLN A 380 -25.20 13.82 14.61
C GLN A 380 -25.32 15.35 14.81
N LYS A 381 -24.47 15.95 15.62
CA LYS A 381 -24.46 17.39 15.92
C LYS A 381 -23.45 18.15 15.08
N GLY A 382 -22.74 17.43 14.19
CA GLY A 382 -21.70 18.00 13.34
C GLY A 382 -20.34 18.17 14.04
N GLY A 383 -20.09 17.39 15.09
CA GLY A 383 -18.82 17.29 15.80
C GLY A 383 -18.28 15.86 15.78
N TYR A 384 -17.55 15.51 16.83
CA TYR A 384 -16.97 14.18 16.99
C TYR A 384 -17.26 13.59 18.36
N GLN A 385 -17.72 12.34 18.38
CA GLN A 385 -17.67 11.50 19.55
C GLN A 385 -16.27 10.88 19.63
N VAL A 386 -15.57 11.13 20.74
CA VAL A 386 -14.24 10.56 20.97
C VAL A 386 -14.37 9.25 21.75
N ILE A 387 -14.04 8.15 21.09
CA ILE A 387 -14.05 6.79 21.64
C ILE A 387 -12.60 6.39 21.91
N THR A 388 -12.31 5.94 23.12
CA THR A 388 -10.95 5.57 23.54
C THR A 388 -10.89 4.10 23.97
N THR A 389 -9.80 3.41 23.67
CA THR A 389 -9.50 2.10 24.19
C THR A 389 -8.09 2.11 24.79
N PRO A 390 -7.91 1.90 26.11
CA PRO A 390 -8.98 1.71 27.10
C PRO A 390 -9.86 2.97 27.29
N ASP A 391 -11.13 2.77 27.69
CA ASP A 391 -12.08 3.89 27.84
C ASP A 391 -11.84 4.73 29.10
N VAL A 392 -11.11 4.19 30.07
CA VAL A 392 -10.87 4.83 31.38
C VAL A 392 -9.44 5.35 31.46
N GLY A 393 -9.30 6.61 31.89
CA GLY A 393 -8.01 7.23 32.17
C GLY A 393 -7.32 7.89 30.96
N VAL A 394 -7.90 7.81 29.78
CA VAL A 394 -7.38 8.45 28.56
C VAL A 394 -8.12 9.79 28.35
N SER A 395 -7.36 10.87 28.15
CA SER A 395 -7.94 12.18 27.82
C SER A 395 -8.62 12.11 26.44
N LYS A 396 -9.81 12.73 26.36
CA LYS A 396 -10.58 12.88 25.11
C LYS A 396 -10.32 14.22 24.40
N GLU A 397 -9.34 14.98 24.87
CA GLU A 397 -8.95 16.26 24.28
C GLU A 397 -8.17 16.06 22.98
N TYR A 398 -8.43 16.91 22.01
CA TYR A 398 -7.79 16.91 20.71
C TYR A 398 -7.49 18.33 20.21
N ASP A 399 -6.63 18.42 19.22
CA ASP A 399 -6.25 19.68 18.60
C ASP A 399 -7.34 20.19 17.66
N PRO A 400 -8.04 21.28 17.98
CA PRO A 400 -9.13 21.79 17.13
C PRO A 400 -8.63 22.42 15.82
N LEU A 401 -7.32 22.62 15.64
CA LEU A 401 -6.77 23.07 14.36
C LEU A 401 -6.57 21.91 13.39
N MET A 402 -6.47 20.67 13.88
CA MET A 402 -6.28 19.50 13.05
C MET A 402 -7.59 18.78 12.72
N LEU A 403 -8.59 18.87 13.58
CA LEU A 403 -9.85 18.16 13.43
C LEU A 403 -11.03 19.12 13.50
N GLN A 404 -11.68 19.33 12.37
CA GLN A 404 -12.87 20.15 12.19
C GLN A 404 -13.96 19.36 11.45
N PRO A 405 -15.24 19.72 11.58
CA PRO A 405 -16.33 19.02 10.89
C PRO A 405 -16.21 18.98 9.36
N ASP A 406 -15.46 19.91 8.76
CA ASP A 406 -15.27 20.04 7.33
C ASP A 406 -13.86 19.72 6.83
N TYR A 407 -12.90 19.50 7.74
CA TYR A 407 -11.56 19.00 7.37
C TYR A 407 -10.88 18.24 8.51
N ILE A 408 -9.96 17.36 8.12
CA ILE A 408 -9.00 16.69 8.99
C ILE A 408 -7.61 16.90 8.40
N LEU A 409 -6.65 17.29 9.23
CA LEU A 409 -5.24 17.45 8.84
C LEU A 409 -4.39 16.37 9.49
N GLY A 410 -3.49 15.78 8.71
CA GLY A 410 -2.55 14.78 9.16
C GLY A 410 -1.10 15.26 9.04
N PHE A 411 -0.38 15.07 10.13
CA PHE A 411 1.06 15.31 10.24
C PHE A 411 1.70 14.10 10.93
N ASN A 412 2.94 14.22 11.38
CA ASN A 412 3.59 13.12 12.11
C ASN A 412 3.53 13.29 13.62
N TYR A 413 2.40 13.78 14.11
CA TYR A 413 2.04 13.83 15.53
C TYR A 413 0.52 13.70 15.68
N GLY A 414 0.08 13.21 16.83
CA GLY A 414 -1.33 12.88 17.07
C GLY A 414 -2.26 14.10 16.98
N ILE A 415 -3.48 13.89 16.52
CA ILE A 415 -4.62 14.79 16.69
C ILE A 415 -4.99 14.85 18.17
N SER A 416 -5.01 13.69 18.83
CA SER A 416 -5.25 13.56 20.26
C SER A 416 -4.06 14.05 21.09
N LEU A 417 -4.36 14.85 22.13
CA LEU A 417 -3.35 15.27 23.09
C LEU A 417 -2.82 14.10 23.93
N ALA A 418 -3.68 13.12 24.24
CA ALA A 418 -3.27 11.93 24.98
C ALA A 418 -2.21 11.12 24.24
N ILE A 419 -2.39 10.89 22.93
CA ILE A 419 -1.40 10.17 22.11
C ILE A 419 -0.13 10.98 21.93
N ARG A 420 -0.22 12.31 21.74
CA ARG A 420 0.98 13.18 21.73
C ARG A 420 1.82 13.03 22.99
N ASP A 421 1.17 13.08 24.15
CA ASP A 421 1.84 12.97 25.44
C ASP A 421 2.44 11.57 25.64
N GLN A 422 1.70 10.53 25.29
CA GLN A 422 2.12 9.15 25.45
C GLN A 422 3.34 8.81 24.58
N LEU A 423 3.30 9.19 23.32
CA LEU A 423 4.37 8.92 22.36
C LEU A 423 5.51 9.94 22.45
N LYS A 424 5.35 11.01 23.23
CA LYS A 424 6.28 12.15 23.28
C LYS A 424 6.58 12.67 21.87
N SER A 425 5.56 12.65 21.01
CA SER A 425 5.71 13.08 19.63
C SER A 425 6.08 14.56 19.57
N ILE A 426 7.11 14.86 18.78
CA ILE A 426 7.64 16.22 18.69
C ILE A 426 6.99 16.89 17.49
N ASN A 427 6.30 18.00 17.74
CA ASN A 427 5.85 18.89 16.69
C ASN A 427 7.01 19.79 16.21
N ASN A 428 7.86 19.25 15.34
CA ASN A 428 9.00 19.99 14.79
C ASN A 428 8.69 20.66 13.44
N ARG A 429 7.40 20.88 13.12
CA ARG A 429 7.01 21.22 11.76
C ARG A 429 6.04 22.39 11.66
N PRO A 430 6.29 23.50 12.38
CA PRO A 430 5.39 24.64 12.37
C PRO A 430 5.20 25.24 10.97
N ALA A 431 6.24 25.17 10.11
CA ALA A 431 6.16 25.71 8.77
C ALA A 431 5.12 24.97 7.92
N ARG A 432 5.16 23.64 7.87
CA ARG A 432 4.26 22.77 7.13
C ARG A 432 2.82 22.88 7.64
N GLU A 433 2.65 22.86 8.96
CA GLU A 433 1.35 23.03 9.61
C GLU A 433 0.74 24.41 9.28
N TRP A 434 1.49 25.48 9.46
CA TRP A 434 1.02 26.82 9.16
C TRP A 434 0.71 27.03 7.69
N GLN A 435 1.51 26.45 6.79
CA GLN A 435 1.24 26.50 5.35
C GLN A 435 -0.08 25.79 5.01
N LEU A 436 -0.34 24.61 5.59
CA LEU A 436 -1.56 23.89 5.34
C LEU A 436 -2.79 24.62 5.93
N LEU A 437 -2.70 25.09 7.17
CA LEU A 437 -3.75 25.86 7.84
C LEU A 437 -4.09 27.17 7.11
N ALA A 438 -3.07 27.84 6.57
CA ALA A 438 -3.27 29.08 5.82
C ALA A 438 -4.05 28.89 4.50
N HIS A 439 -4.02 27.67 3.94
CA HIS A 439 -4.56 27.41 2.60
C HIS A 439 -5.71 26.40 2.55
N ILE A 440 -5.96 25.63 3.62
CA ILE A 440 -6.99 24.57 3.60
C ILE A 440 -8.39 25.08 3.26
N TYR A 441 -8.74 26.30 3.70
CA TYR A 441 -10.01 26.92 3.40
C TYR A 441 -10.18 27.35 1.94
N ASN A 442 -9.08 27.45 1.19
CA ASN A 442 -9.07 27.77 -0.23
C ASN A 442 -9.18 26.54 -1.12
N VAL A 443 -9.14 25.34 -0.55
CA VAL A 443 -9.27 24.08 -1.28
C VAL A 443 -10.74 23.87 -1.62
N THR A 444 -11.07 24.06 -2.91
CA THR A 444 -12.43 23.95 -3.45
C THR A 444 -12.57 22.89 -4.52
N ASP A 445 -11.47 22.40 -5.06
CA ASP A 445 -11.43 21.40 -6.12
C ASP A 445 -10.15 20.56 -6.08
N ILE A 446 -10.13 19.50 -6.89
CA ILE A 446 -9.01 18.55 -6.96
C ILE A 446 -7.71 19.20 -7.47
N LYS A 447 -7.80 20.24 -8.31
CA LYS A 447 -6.60 20.92 -8.81
C LYS A 447 -5.90 21.64 -7.67
N ILE A 448 -6.65 22.41 -6.87
CA ILE A 448 -6.10 23.13 -5.71
C ILE A 448 -5.59 22.15 -4.66
N ALA A 449 -6.28 21.01 -4.48
CA ALA A 449 -5.83 19.94 -3.57
C ALA A 449 -4.46 19.40 -4.00
N LYS A 450 -4.25 19.12 -5.29
CA LYS A 450 -2.95 18.69 -5.84
C LYS A 450 -1.87 19.74 -5.65
N ASP A 451 -2.19 21.00 -5.97
CA ASP A 451 -1.24 22.10 -5.86
C ASP A 451 -0.82 22.31 -4.39
N LEU A 452 -1.75 22.19 -3.45
CA LEU A 452 -1.47 22.35 -2.01
C LEU A 452 -0.63 21.19 -1.45
N ILE A 453 -0.97 19.93 -1.77
CA ILE A 453 -0.24 18.79 -1.20
C ILE A 453 1.19 18.67 -1.75
N THR A 454 1.48 19.29 -2.89
CA THR A 454 2.82 19.39 -3.47
C THR A 454 3.46 20.77 -3.31
N PHE A 455 2.86 21.63 -2.47
CA PHE A 455 3.43 22.93 -2.22
C PHE A 455 4.84 22.84 -1.65
N THR A 456 5.78 23.50 -2.33
CA THR A 456 7.21 23.52 -1.98
C THR A 456 7.66 24.94 -1.82
N ASP A 457 8.12 25.30 -0.62
CA ASP A 457 8.74 26.57 -0.35
C ASP A 457 10.24 26.49 -0.65
N PRO A 458 10.76 27.20 -1.65
CA PRO A 458 12.18 27.13 -2.01
C PRO A 458 13.12 27.68 -0.92
N TYR A 459 12.57 28.34 0.09
CA TYR A 459 13.33 28.89 1.22
C TYR A 459 13.18 28.08 2.51
N ASN A 460 12.27 27.08 2.52
CA ASN A 460 12.02 26.25 3.68
C ASN A 460 11.93 24.76 3.28
N PRO A 461 12.97 23.98 3.58
CA PRO A 461 13.02 22.56 3.22
C PRO A 461 11.97 21.70 3.92
N LEU A 462 11.33 22.22 4.99
CA LEU A 462 10.26 21.52 5.73
C LEU A 462 8.86 21.98 5.32
N SER A 463 8.67 22.39 4.08
CA SER A 463 7.37 22.75 3.50
C SER A 463 6.46 21.52 3.34
N ILE A 464 5.23 21.69 2.84
CA ILE A 464 4.24 20.61 2.72
C ILE A 464 4.80 19.44 1.89
N TYR A 465 5.38 19.71 0.73
CA TYR A 465 6.10 18.71 -0.07
C TYR A 465 7.61 18.82 0.25
N GLY A 466 7.92 18.60 1.52
CA GLY A 466 9.22 18.96 2.07
C GLY A 466 10.22 17.82 2.20
N ARG A 467 11.20 18.03 3.09
CA ARG A 467 12.36 17.19 3.34
C ARG A 467 13.29 17.06 2.12
N TRP A 468 13.18 17.97 1.15
CA TRP A 468 14.13 18.07 0.05
C TRP A 468 15.55 18.43 0.52
N ASP A 469 15.69 18.98 1.74
CA ASP A 469 16.97 19.23 2.41
C ASP A 469 17.82 17.96 2.55
N LEU A 470 17.20 16.81 2.76
CA LEU A 470 17.89 15.53 2.91
C LEU A 470 18.43 15.03 1.56
N GLY A 471 17.60 15.05 0.52
CA GLY A 471 17.95 14.56 -0.80
C GLY A 471 18.85 15.49 -1.63
N TYR A 472 18.80 16.80 -1.38
CA TYR A 472 19.52 17.78 -2.20
C TYR A 472 20.88 18.24 -1.62
N GLY A 473 21.37 17.55 -0.57
CA GLY A 473 22.66 17.91 0.03
C GLY A 473 22.68 19.29 0.72
N TRP A 474 21.53 19.77 1.11
CA TRP A 474 21.37 21.09 1.76
C TRP A 474 21.89 21.11 3.19
N THR A 475 21.96 19.95 3.80
CA THR A 475 22.44 19.89 5.16
C THR A 475 23.95 19.72 5.18
N THR A 476 24.59 20.59 5.91
CA THR A 476 26.00 20.42 6.32
C THR A 476 26.12 19.38 7.44
N THR A 477 25.00 18.73 7.81
CA THR A 477 25.00 17.74 8.90
C THR A 477 25.44 16.39 8.36
N PRO A 478 26.36 15.71 9.04
CA PRO A 478 26.87 14.40 8.62
C PRO A 478 25.84 13.24 8.73
N LYS A 479 24.59 13.55 9.03
CA LYS A 479 23.49 12.58 9.25
C LYS A 479 22.41 12.63 8.19
N ALA A 480 22.64 13.23 7.03
CA ALA A 480 21.69 13.23 5.95
C ALA A 480 21.47 11.81 5.41
N VAL A 481 20.22 11.40 5.25
CA VAL A 481 19.81 10.10 4.72
C VAL A 481 19.12 10.28 3.37
N PRO A 482 19.09 9.28 2.50
CA PRO A 482 18.43 9.37 1.19
C PRO A 482 16.90 9.25 1.34
N GLU A 483 16.31 10.17 2.06
CA GLU A 483 14.88 10.25 2.33
C GLU A 483 14.32 11.63 1.99
N GLY A 484 13.05 11.68 1.67
CA GLY A 484 12.34 12.93 1.39
C GLY A 484 10.98 12.64 0.77
N SER A 485 10.40 13.63 0.11
CA SER A 485 9.16 13.44 -0.65
C SER A 485 9.40 12.49 -1.82
N VAL A 486 8.63 11.41 -1.88
CA VAL A 486 8.73 10.40 -2.95
C VAL A 486 7.49 10.35 -3.83
N ASP A 487 6.32 10.68 -3.29
CA ASP A 487 5.07 10.71 -4.06
C ASP A 487 4.06 11.71 -3.51
N ALA A 488 3.04 12.02 -4.32
CA ALA A 488 1.86 12.74 -3.89
C ALA A 488 0.62 12.18 -4.60
N LYS A 489 -0.51 12.11 -3.88
CA LYS A 489 -1.78 11.55 -4.32
C LYS A 489 -2.91 12.51 -3.99
N ALA A 490 -3.94 12.53 -4.85
CA ALA A 490 -5.18 13.25 -4.59
C ALA A 490 -6.37 12.60 -5.30
N VAL A 491 -7.52 12.60 -4.64
CA VAL A 491 -8.77 12.07 -5.17
C VAL A 491 -9.96 12.89 -4.65
N ALA A 492 -10.99 13.01 -5.46
CA ALA A 492 -12.31 13.47 -5.05
C ALA A 492 -13.27 12.29 -4.93
N ALA A 493 -14.19 12.28 -3.97
CA ALA A 493 -15.17 11.21 -3.83
C ALA A 493 -16.04 11.06 -5.11
N SER A 494 -16.33 12.16 -5.79
CA SER A 494 -17.01 12.14 -7.09
C SER A 494 -16.26 11.42 -8.21
N MET A 495 -14.93 11.36 -8.15
CA MET A 495 -14.10 10.59 -9.09
C MET A 495 -14.22 9.07 -8.88
N LEU A 496 -14.87 8.64 -7.81
CA LEU A 496 -15.07 7.25 -7.41
C LEU A 496 -16.55 6.83 -7.48
N SER A 497 -17.40 7.66 -8.08
CA SER A 497 -18.86 7.48 -8.08
C SER A 497 -19.35 6.20 -8.74
N SER A 498 -18.56 5.62 -9.65
CA SER A 498 -18.87 4.33 -10.27
C SER A 498 -18.45 3.11 -9.44
N LEU A 499 -17.74 3.28 -8.31
CA LEU A 499 -17.29 2.15 -7.49
C LEU A 499 -18.44 1.35 -6.88
N SER A 500 -19.54 2.01 -6.50
CA SER A 500 -20.73 1.32 -5.97
C SER A 500 -21.40 0.42 -7.02
N ASP A 501 -21.24 0.74 -8.30
CA ASP A 501 -21.82 -0.01 -9.41
C ASP A 501 -20.98 -1.25 -9.77
N LEU A 502 -19.75 -1.33 -9.28
CA LEU A 502 -18.84 -2.46 -9.51
C LEU A 502 -19.24 -3.75 -8.78
N LYS A 503 -20.29 -3.74 -7.97
CA LYS A 503 -20.81 -4.95 -7.32
C LYS A 503 -21.43 -5.88 -8.36
N GLY A 504 -20.56 -6.66 -9.03
CA GLY A 504 -20.97 -7.73 -9.94
C GLY A 504 -20.90 -7.43 -11.45
N VAL A 505 -20.30 -6.32 -11.87
CA VAL A 505 -20.15 -5.98 -13.28
C VAL A 505 -18.68 -5.92 -13.66
N MET A 506 -18.28 -6.70 -14.69
CA MET A 506 -16.90 -6.69 -15.22
C MET A 506 -16.58 -5.50 -16.13
N ASP A 507 -17.53 -4.60 -16.34
CA ASP A 507 -17.36 -3.44 -17.23
C ASP A 507 -17.23 -2.17 -16.38
N ILE A 508 -15.99 -1.91 -15.95
CA ILE A 508 -15.66 -0.71 -15.20
C ILE A 508 -15.43 0.42 -16.19
N ASP A 509 -16.32 1.42 -16.17
CA ASP A 509 -16.07 2.69 -16.85
C ASP A 509 -14.87 3.38 -16.15
N SER A 510 -13.68 3.20 -16.72
CA SER A 510 -12.43 3.73 -16.22
C SER A 510 -12.39 5.27 -16.14
N GLU A 511 -13.33 5.97 -16.80
CA GLU A 511 -13.40 7.43 -16.74
C GLU A 511 -13.95 7.92 -15.40
N ASN A 512 -14.76 7.11 -14.71
CA ASN A 512 -15.41 7.44 -13.45
C ASN A 512 -14.76 6.75 -12.22
N THR A 513 -13.62 6.09 -12.40
CA THR A 513 -12.87 5.50 -11.30
C THR A 513 -11.39 5.76 -11.51
N SER A 514 -10.92 6.87 -11.00
CA SER A 514 -9.56 7.34 -11.20
C SER A 514 -9.09 8.20 -10.02
N PHE A 515 -7.78 8.35 -9.87
CA PHE A 515 -7.19 9.30 -8.93
C PHE A 515 -5.87 9.85 -9.48
N TRP A 516 -5.45 10.97 -8.94
CA TRP A 516 -4.20 11.61 -9.33
C TRP A 516 -3.05 11.13 -8.47
N MET A 517 -1.97 10.73 -9.10
CA MET A 517 -0.74 10.37 -8.42
C MET A 517 0.49 10.84 -9.21
N LYS A 518 1.52 11.21 -8.48
CA LYS A 518 2.87 11.42 -9.01
C LYS A 518 3.88 10.65 -8.16
N TYR A 519 4.95 10.20 -8.80
CA TYR A 519 6.14 9.71 -8.13
C TYR A 519 7.31 10.63 -8.45
N GLY A 520 7.97 11.16 -7.44
CA GLY A 520 9.13 12.01 -7.60
C GLY A 520 9.23 13.08 -6.51
N THR A 521 10.43 13.58 -6.34
CA THR A 521 10.75 14.64 -5.38
C THR A 521 10.29 16.02 -5.88
N PRO A 522 10.25 17.03 -5.02
CA PRO A 522 10.02 18.41 -5.49
C PRO A 522 11.15 18.89 -6.41
N VAL A 523 10.77 19.66 -7.43
CA VAL A 523 11.73 20.37 -8.29
C VAL A 523 12.04 21.71 -7.66
N ILE A 524 13.31 21.97 -7.29
CA ILE A 524 13.73 23.19 -6.61
C ILE A 524 14.49 24.10 -7.58
N ASN A 525 14.00 25.32 -7.75
CA ASN A 525 14.58 26.31 -8.68
C ASN A 525 14.76 25.74 -10.10
N GLY A 526 13.82 24.92 -10.56
CA GLY A 526 13.87 24.28 -11.87
C GLY A 526 14.86 23.11 -11.99
N LYS A 527 15.41 22.63 -10.86
CA LYS A 527 16.31 21.47 -10.82
C LYS A 527 15.65 20.31 -10.12
N PRO A 528 15.51 19.14 -10.77
CA PRO A 528 15.08 17.91 -10.14
C PRO A 528 16.19 17.36 -9.23
N PHE A 529 15.84 16.45 -8.34
CA PHE A 529 16.81 15.62 -7.64
C PHE A 529 17.35 14.55 -8.60
N ILE A 530 18.68 14.47 -8.70
CA ILE A 530 19.39 13.50 -9.54
C ILE A 530 20.27 12.64 -8.63
N TRP A 531 19.97 11.35 -8.57
CA TRP A 531 20.66 10.41 -7.68
C TRP A 531 22.16 10.34 -7.98
N SER A 532 22.54 10.21 -9.25
CA SER A 532 23.94 10.15 -9.67
C SER A 532 24.77 11.40 -9.36
N GLU A 533 24.11 12.52 -9.10
CA GLU A 533 24.75 13.78 -8.67
C GLU A 533 24.73 13.98 -7.15
N SER A 534 24.04 13.09 -6.42
CA SER A 534 23.87 13.19 -4.97
C SER A 534 25.06 12.59 -4.21
N GLN A 535 25.10 12.84 -2.91
CA GLN A 535 26.08 12.22 -2.01
C GLN A 535 25.93 10.70 -1.87
N TRP A 536 24.80 10.14 -2.31
CA TRP A 536 24.51 8.69 -2.27
C TRP A 536 24.75 8.00 -3.60
N HIS A 537 25.36 8.66 -4.59
CA HIS A 537 25.56 8.15 -5.95
C HIS A 537 26.27 6.78 -6.02
N THR A 538 26.98 6.38 -4.98
CA THR A 538 27.64 5.07 -4.90
C THR A 538 26.71 3.92 -4.48
N GLN A 539 25.51 4.24 -3.99
CA GLN A 539 24.53 3.24 -3.61
C GLN A 539 23.78 2.76 -4.84
N LYS A 540 23.41 1.48 -4.85
CA LYS A 540 22.71 0.88 -5.99
C LYS A 540 21.27 1.39 -6.05
N LEU A 541 20.87 1.90 -7.20
CA LEU A 541 19.47 2.05 -7.57
C LEU A 541 19.00 0.79 -8.30
N ARG A 542 17.97 0.13 -7.79
CA ARG A 542 17.36 -1.04 -8.40
C ARG A 542 15.96 -0.68 -8.89
N ASP A 543 15.83 -0.54 -10.22
CA ASP A 543 14.57 -0.19 -10.91
C ASP A 543 13.97 1.18 -10.49
N ILE A 544 14.77 2.05 -9.89
CA ILE A 544 14.40 3.40 -9.49
C ILE A 544 15.08 4.38 -10.46
N PRO A 545 14.38 5.40 -10.95
CA PRO A 545 14.97 6.34 -11.90
C PRO A 545 16.03 7.22 -11.24
N ASP A 546 17.06 7.56 -11.99
CA ASP A 546 18.11 8.47 -11.55
C ASP A 546 17.57 9.90 -11.33
N VAL A 547 16.66 10.34 -12.19
CA VAL A 547 15.98 11.64 -12.10
C VAL A 547 14.59 11.43 -11.51
N MET A 548 14.33 12.10 -10.38
CA MET A 548 13.11 11.93 -9.59
C MET A 548 12.22 13.18 -9.65
N ASP A 549 11.63 13.46 -10.81
CA ASP A 549 10.84 14.69 -11.05
C ASP A 549 9.46 14.44 -11.67
N GLY A 550 8.91 13.24 -11.48
CA GLY A 550 7.66 12.83 -12.11
C GLY A 550 6.51 13.83 -12.00
N ASP A 551 5.69 13.91 -13.04
CA ASP A 551 4.48 14.70 -13.10
C ASP A 551 3.27 13.95 -12.50
N TYR A 552 2.16 14.65 -12.31
CA TYR A 552 0.89 14.03 -11.96
C TYR A 552 0.29 13.28 -13.14
N HIS A 553 0.00 12.01 -12.93
CA HIS A 553 -0.79 11.18 -13.84
C HIS A 553 -2.19 10.93 -13.28
N LEU A 554 -3.20 10.95 -14.13
CA LEU A 554 -4.52 10.45 -13.81
C LEU A 554 -4.50 8.93 -13.98
N LEU A 555 -4.44 8.21 -12.88
CA LEU A 555 -4.42 6.75 -12.90
C LEU A 555 -5.83 6.23 -13.13
N LYS A 556 -6.01 5.49 -14.19
CA LYS A 556 -7.24 4.82 -14.55
C LYS A 556 -7.14 3.35 -14.23
N ILE A 557 -8.27 2.76 -13.88
CA ILE A 557 -8.36 1.33 -13.65
C ILE A 557 -8.54 0.64 -14.99
N HIS A 558 -7.64 -0.26 -15.32
CA HIS A 558 -7.73 -1.11 -16.50
C HIS A 558 -8.26 -2.48 -16.09
N ILE A 559 -9.59 -2.63 -16.04
CA ILE A 559 -10.24 -3.93 -15.81
C ILE A 559 -11.01 -4.28 -17.07
N ASN A 560 -10.51 -5.21 -17.85
CA ASN A 560 -11.17 -5.80 -19.02
C ASN A 560 -11.34 -7.30 -18.84
#